data_d8f93c06aeebb4640ce34d6c5347b5b7
#
_entry.id   d8f93c06aeebb4640ce34d6c5347b5b7
#
_cell.length_a   1.000
_cell.length_b   1.000
_cell.length_c   1.000
_cell.angle_alpha   90.00
_cell.angle_beta   90.00
_cell.angle_gamma   90.00
#
_symmetry.space_group_name_H-M   'P 1'
#
loop_
_entity.id
_entity.type
_entity.pdbx_description
1 polymer ?
#
loop_
_entity_poly.entity_id
_entity_poly.type
_entity_poly.pdbx_seq_one_letter_code
_entity_poly.pdbx_strand_id
1 'polypeptide(L)'
;RVYELHGAVSRNYCERCHKFYSLEEVMNTAGVPHCDCGGIIKPDVVLYEECLHDDTVNGAVSAIRQADMLIVAGTSLVVYPAAGLINYYRGDKLVLINLQPTSADRMANLALHAKVGEVLEQIKVNR
;
A
#
# COMPACT_ATOMS: atom_id res chain seq x y z
N ARG A 1 5.19 -7.33 8.73
CA ARG A 1 5.91 -6.22 8.08
C ARG A 1 4.98 -5.58 7.05
N VAL A 2 4.94 -4.25 6.99
CA VAL A 2 4.12 -3.49 6.03
C VAL A 2 5.06 -2.72 5.10
N TYR A 3 4.69 -2.66 3.81
CA TYR A 3 5.35 -1.86 2.78
C TYR A 3 4.31 -0.90 2.20
N GLU A 4 4.33 0.34 2.65
CA GLU A 4 3.40 1.38 2.22
C GLU A 4 3.93 2.04 0.93
N LEU A 5 3.59 1.47 -0.23
CA LEU A 5 4.11 1.92 -1.53
C LEU A 5 3.84 3.40 -1.83
N HIS A 6 2.70 3.90 -1.39
CA HIS A 6 2.31 5.29 -1.59
C HIS A 6 2.41 6.12 -0.31
N GLY A 7 3.12 5.60 0.72
CA GLY A 7 3.31 6.27 1.99
C GLY A 7 2.08 6.30 2.89
N ALA A 8 2.07 7.21 3.86
CA ALA A 8 0.98 7.36 4.80
C ALA A 8 0.85 8.81 5.29
N VAL A 9 -0.38 9.28 5.48
CA VAL A 9 -0.68 10.62 6.01
C VAL A 9 -0.32 10.78 7.49
N SER A 10 -0.08 9.69 8.21
CA SER A 10 0.33 9.71 9.62
C SER A 10 1.76 10.21 9.84
N ARG A 11 2.57 10.24 8.80
CA ARG A 11 3.92 10.77 8.80
C ARG A 11 3.96 12.02 7.91
N ASN A 12 4.57 13.08 8.43
CA ASN A 12 4.69 14.33 7.70
C ASN A 12 6.09 14.90 7.90
N TYR A 13 6.66 15.50 6.88
CA TYR A 13 8.01 16.02 6.93
C TYR A 13 8.09 17.42 6.33
N CYS A 14 9.00 18.22 6.89
CA CYS A 14 9.35 19.51 6.30
C CYS A 14 10.13 19.29 5.00
N GLU A 15 9.69 19.88 3.90
CA GLU A 15 10.37 19.81 2.59
C GLU A 15 11.78 20.44 2.58
N ARG A 16 12.10 21.30 3.58
CA ARG A 16 13.40 21.97 3.65
C ARG A 16 14.40 21.29 4.58
N CYS A 17 13.98 20.94 5.79
CA CYS A 17 14.88 20.44 6.83
C CYS A 17 14.61 19.00 7.25
N HIS A 18 13.60 18.34 6.65
CA HIS A 18 13.18 16.96 6.91
C HIS A 18 12.78 16.67 8.36
N LYS A 19 12.47 17.71 9.17
CA LYS A 19 11.92 17.52 10.51
C LYS A 19 10.60 16.82 10.42
N PHE A 20 10.41 15.79 11.24
CA PHE A 20 9.18 15.01 11.33
C PHE A 20 8.09 15.79 12.08
N TYR A 21 6.83 15.60 11.65
CA TYR A 21 5.62 16.09 12.30
C TYR A 21 4.56 14.99 12.32
N SER A 22 3.89 14.83 13.45
CA SER A 22 2.77 13.91 13.60
C SER A 22 1.54 14.40 12.83
N LEU A 23 0.59 13.49 12.58
CA LEU A 23 -0.70 13.87 12.01
C LEU A 23 -1.43 14.89 12.90
N GLU A 24 -1.36 14.73 14.22
CA GLU A 24 -2.02 15.63 15.17
C GLU A 24 -1.48 17.07 15.07
N GLU A 25 -0.17 17.24 15.00
CA GLU A 25 0.46 18.56 14.82
C GLU A 25 0.00 19.24 13.51
N VAL A 26 -0.07 18.47 12.42
CA VAL A 26 -0.52 18.98 11.13
C VAL A 26 -2.01 19.34 11.15
N MET A 27 -2.86 18.48 11.72
CA MET A 27 -4.31 18.69 11.79
C MET A 27 -4.71 19.89 12.68
N ASN A 28 -3.88 20.25 13.67
CA ASN A 28 -4.09 21.42 14.52
C ASN A 28 -3.62 22.73 13.87
N THR A 29 -3.07 22.69 12.65
CA THR A 29 -2.61 23.89 11.93
C THR A 29 -3.71 24.42 11.02
N ALA A 30 -3.97 25.70 11.07
CA ALA A 30 -4.88 26.36 10.12
C ALA A 30 -4.14 26.66 8.80
N GLY A 31 -4.73 26.24 7.66
CA GLY A 31 -4.16 26.45 6.33
C GLY A 31 -3.00 25.52 6.00
N VAL A 32 -2.00 26.02 5.26
CA VAL A 32 -0.82 25.22 4.89
C VAL A 32 0.14 25.14 6.05
N PRO A 33 0.48 23.94 6.57
CA PRO A 33 1.37 23.80 7.72
C PRO A 33 2.81 24.17 7.34
N HIS A 34 3.47 24.94 8.20
CA HIS A 34 4.86 25.38 8.03
C HIS A 34 5.73 24.95 9.21
N CYS A 35 6.96 24.59 8.91
CA CYS A 35 8.00 24.29 9.89
C CYS A 35 8.62 25.56 10.46
N ASP A 36 9.22 25.48 11.66
CA ASP A 36 9.99 26.59 12.28
C ASP A 36 11.09 27.14 11.37
N CYS A 37 11.60 26.34 10.43
CA CYS A 37 12.60 26.78 9.44
C CYS A 37 11.96 27.54 8.25
N GLY A 38 10.64 27.72 8.23
CA GLY A 38 9.87 28.34 7.15
C GLY A 38 9.60 27.44 5.93
N GLY A 39 9.96 26.14 5.98
CA GLY A 39 9.61 25.16 4.95
C GLY A 39 8.16 24.68 5.09
N ILE A 40 7.55 24.26 3.99
CA ILE A 40 6.22 23.63 3.98
C ILE A 40 6.33 22.21 4.57
N ILE A 41 5.33 21.80 5.33
CA ILE A 41 5.22 20.43 5.83
C ILE A 41 4.32 19.66 4.87
N LYS A 42 4.85 18.57 4.30
CA LYS A 42 4.16 17.67 3.37
C LYS A 42 3.93 16.32 4.03
N PRO A 43 2.75 15.67 3.85
CA PRO A 43 2.59 14.28 4.24
C PRO A 43 3.52 13.37 3.43
N ASP A 44 3.97 12.28 4.06
CA ASP A 44 4.77 11.23 3.45
C ASP A 44 3.89 10.37 2.52
N VAL A 45 3.41 11.01 1.46
CA VAL A 45 2.53 10.41 0.44
C VAL A 45 3.12 10.67 -0.93
N VAL A 46 3.20 9.61 -1.74
CA VAL A 46 3.63 9.70 -3.14
C VAL A 46 2.46 10.24 -3.96
N LEU A 47 2.67 11.39 -4.59
CA LEU A 47 1.69 12.05 -5.46
C LEU A 47 1.88 11.62 -6.93
N TYR A 48 0.99 12.07 -7.80
CA TYR A 48 1.13 11.88 -9.25
C TYR A 48 2.45 12.48 -9.74
N GLU A 49 3.12 11.76 -10.65
CA GLU A 49 4.43 12.12 -11.22
C GLU A 49 5.63 11.97 -10.24
N GLU A 50 5.38 11.65 -8.96
CA GLU A 50 6.45 11.29 -8.01
C GLU A 50 6.81 9.80 -8.14
N CYS A 51 8.11 9.49 -7.97
CA CYS A 51 8.58 8.11 -7.96
C CYS A 51 8.28 7.42 -6.63
N LEU A 52 7.97 6.12 -6.68
CA LEU A 52 7.92 5.30 -5.47
C LEU A 52 9.32 5.16 -4.86
N HIS A 53 9.38 4.98 -3.55
CA HIS A 53 10.64 4.74 -2.84
C HIS A 53 11.19 3.34 -3.18
N ASP A 54 12.39 3.28 -3.76
CA ASP A 54 13.03 2.04 -4.23
C ASP A 54 13.13 0.98 -3.13
N ASP A 55 13.52 1.36 -1.92
CA ASP A 55 13.63 0.42 -0.79
C ASP A 55 12.29 -0.22 -0.43
N THR A 56 11.20 0.55 -0.49
CA THR A 56 9.85 0.05 -0.23
C THR A 56 9.41 -0.91 -1.32
N VAL A 57 9.62 -0.55 -2.59
CA VAL A 57 9.30 -1.39 -3.75
C VAL A 57 10.11 -2.69 -3.73
N ASN A 58 11.42 -2.60 -3.54
CA ASN A 58 12.31 -3.75 -3.51
C ASN A 58 11.99 -4.70 -2.35
N GLY A 59 11.67 -4.14 -1.18
CA GLY A 59 11.22 -4.90 -0.03
C GLY A 59 9.91 -5.64 -0.29
N ALA A 60 8.92 -4.99 -0.89
CA ALA A 60 7.64 -5.59 -1.26
C ALA A 60 7.83 -6.70 -2.32
N VAL A 61 8.60 -6.43 -3.37
CA VAL A 61 8.93 -7.44 -4.42
C VAL A 61 9.63 -8.65 -3.81
N SER A 62 10.60 -8.45 -2.93
CA SER A 62 11.30 -9.55 -2.24
C SER A 62 10.34 -10.39 -1.42
N ALA A 63 9.44 -9.76 -0.66
CA ALA A 63 8.45 -10.47 0.14
C ALA A 63 7.47 -11.28 -0.73
N ILE A 64 6.99 -10.70 -1.84
CA ILE A 64 6.09 -11.38 -2.79
C ILE A 64 6.77 -12.59 -3.43
N ARG A 65 8.05 -12.47 -3.82
CA ARG A 65 8.81 -13.57 -4.43
C ARG A 65 9.02 -14.75 -3.50
N GLN A 66 9.07 -14.51 -2.20
CA GLN A 66 9.34 -15.50 -1.17
C GLN A 66 8.05 -16.05 -0.53
N ALA A 67 6.89 -15.51 -0.89
CA ALA A 67 5.63 -15.90 -0.29
C ALA A 67 5.17 -17.28 -0.77
N ASP A 68 4.76 -18.16 0.16
CA ASP A 68 4.12 -19.45 -0.15
C ASP A 68 2.69 -19.26 -0.68
N MET A 69 2.06 -18.16 -0.32
CA MET A 69 0.73 -17.75 -0.78
C MET A 69 0.69 -16.24 -0.94
N LEU A 70 0.06 -15.77 -2.01
CA LEU A 70 -0.21 -14.35 -2.22
C LEU A 70 -1.73 -14.11 -2.18
N ILE A 71 -2.16 -13.26 -1.25
CA ILE A 71 -3.55 -12.78 -1.19
C ILE A 71 -3.57 -11.34 -1.68
N VAL A 72 -4.33 -11.08 -2.73
CA VAL A 72 -4.59 -9.74 -3.25
C VAL A 72 -6.03 -9.37 -2.93
N ALA A 73 -6.23 -8.27 -2.24
CA ALA A 73 -7.54 -7.93 -1.69
C ALA A 73 -7.88 -6.44 -1.84
N GLY A 74 -9.14 -6.14 -2.16
CA GLY A 74 -9.69 -4.78 -2.16
C GLY A 74 -9.04 -3.82 -3.16
N THR A 75 -8.63 -4.33 -4.33
CA THR A 75 -7.98 -3.52 -5.37
C THR A 75 -8.52 -3.83 -6.76
N SER A 76 -8.63 -2.81 -7.61
CA SER A 76 -8.99 -2.98 -9.03
C SER A 76 -7.83 -3.48 -9.90
N LEU A 77 -6.58 -3.48 -9.37
CA LEU A 77 -5.34 -3.83 -10.09
C LEU A 77 -5.12 -3.02 -11.40
N VAL A 78 -5.51 -1.74 -11.40
CA VAL A 78 -5.34 -0.85 -12.56
C VAL A 78 -4.29 0.25 -12.33
N VAL A 79 -3.89 0.50 -11.08
CA VAL A 79 -2.92 1.56 -10.75
C VAL A 79 -1.50 1.00 -10.76
N TYR A 80 -0.73 1.42 -11.75
CA TYR A 80 0.69 1.07 -11.87
C TYR A 80 1.59 2.08 -11.16
N PRO A 81 2.76 1.67 -10.62
CA PRO A 81 3.36 0.33 -10.75
C PRO A 81 2.84 -0.73 -9.76
N ALA A 82 2.00 -0.37 -8.77
CA ALA A 82 1.53 -1.28 -7.73
C ALA A 82 0.81 -2.52 -8.29
N ALA A 83 -0.06 -2.33 -9.29
CA ALA A 83 -0.76 -3.44 -9.96
C ALA A 83 0.19 -4.48 -10.58
N GLY A 84 1.38 -4.05 -11.00
CA GLY A 84 2.40 -4.94 -11.58
C GLY A 84 3.09 -5.85 -10.57
N LEU A 85 2.96 -5.59 -9.26
CA LEU A 85 3.64 -6.39 -8.23
C LEU A 85 3.16 -7.84 -8.19
N ILE A 86 1.92 -8.12 -8.56
CA ILE A 86 1.38 -9.48 -8.65
C ILE A 86 2.23 -10.39 -9.58
N ASN A 87 2.86 -9.82 -10.60
CA ASN A 87 3.68 -10.56 -11.55
C ASN A 87 5.00 -11.07 -10.97
N TYR A 88 5.40 -10.62 -9.79
CA TYR A 88 6.59 -11.13 -9.11
C TYR A 88 6.32 -12.39 -8.28
N TYR A 89 5.06 -12.73 -8.05
CA TYR A 89 4.71 -13.99 -7.37
C TYR A 89 5.08 -15.19 -8.24
N ARG A 90 5.67 -16.20 -7.63
CA ARG A 90 6.19 -17.41 -8.30
C ARG A 90 5.53 -18.71 -7.80
N GLY A 91 4.68 -18.61 -6.79
CA GLY A 91 3.98 -19.76 -6.22
C GLY A 91 2.70 -20.12 -7.00
N ASP A 92 2.00 -21.09 -6.48
CA ASP A 92 0.78 -21.68 -7.03
C ASP A 92 -0.46 -21.44 -6.15
N LYS A 93 -0.39 -20.48 -5.22
CA LYS A 93 -1.47 -20.13 -4.30
C LYS A 93 -1.78 -18.64 -4.36
N LEU A 94 -2.24 -18.18 -5.54
CA LEU A 94 -2.72 -16.82 -5.73
C LEU A 94 -4.21 -16.74 -5.41
N VAL A 95 -4.59 -15.95 -4.42
CA VAL A 95 -5.97 -15.69 -4.02
C VAL A 95 -6.33 -14.24 -4.30
N LEU A 96 -7.44 -14.01 -4.98
CA LEU A 96 -8.02 -12.68 -5.18
C LEU A 96 -9.31 -12.55 -4.36
N ILE A 97 -9.42 -11.47 -3.59
CA ILE A 97 -10.64 -11.15 -2.83
C ILE A 97 -11.03 -9.71 -3.19
N ASN A 98 -12.03 -9.55 -4.03
CA ASN A 98 -12.46 -8.23 -4.49
C ASN A 98 -13.96 -8.23 -4.80
N LEU A 99 -14.64 -7.08 -4.65
CA LEU A 99 -16.09 -6.99 -4.95
C LEU A 99 -16.37 -7.15 -6.44
N GLN A 100 -15.51 -6.60 -7.29
CA GLN A 100 -15.67 -6.64 -8.74
C GLN A 100 -14.61 -7.56 -9.36
N PRO A 101 -14.91 -8.21 -10.48
CA PRO A 101 -13.92 -8.92 -11.27
C PRO A 101 -12.75 -8.02 -11.67
N THR A 102 -11.57 -8.60 -11.75
CA THR A 102 -10.34 -7.94 -12.20
C THR A 102 -9.73 -8.67 -13.39
N SER A 103 -8.82 -8.02 -14.11
CA SER A 103 -8.07 -8.66 -15.19
C SER A 103 -7.21 -9.83 -14.72
N ALA A 104 -6.87 -9.86 -13.43
CA ALA A 104 -6.02 -10.89 -12.82
C ALA A 104 -6.81 -12.14 -12.35
N ASP A 105 -8.14 -12.14 -12.39
CA ASP A 105 -8.97 -13.29 -11.98
C ASP A 105 -8.56 -14.58 -12.70
N ARG A 106 -8.17 -14.48 -13.99
CA ARG A 106 -7.74 -15.62 -14.79
C ARG A 106 -6.40 -16.23 -14.35
N MET A 107 -5.61 -15.47 -13.61
CA MET A 107 -4.31 -15.91 -13.08
C MET A 107 -4.44 -16.53 -11.69
N ALA A 108 -5.54 -16.23 -10.99
CA ALA A 108 -5.76 -16.65 -9.62
C ALA A 108 -6.12 -18.14 -9.53
N ASN A 109 -5.58 -18.82 -8.52
CA ASN A 109 -6.02 -20.16 -8.15
C ASN A 109 -7.38 -20.13 -7.45
N LEU A 110 -7.70 -19.01 -6.79
CA LEU A 110 -9.00 -18.76 -6.17
C LEU A 110 -9.36 -17.28 -6.31
N ALA A 111 -10.50 -16.97 -6.92
CA ALA A 111 -11.07 -15.63 -6.99
C ALA A 111 -12.41 -15.60 -6.23
N LEU A 112 -12.53 -14.70 -5.26
CA LEU A 112 -13.72 -14.52 -4.44
C LEU A 112 -14.27 -13.10 -4.65
N HIS A 113 -15.50 -13.00 -5.21
CA HIS A 113 -16.16 -11.71 -5.41
C HIS A 113 -17.04 -11.38 -4.21
N ALA A 114 -16.40 -10.90 -3.14
CA ALA A 114 -17.04 -10.55 -1.87
C ALA A 114 -16.27 -9.45 -1.15
N LYS A 115 -16.84 -8.92 -0.08
CA LYS A 115 -16.14 -7.96 0.79
C LYS A 115 -15.00 -8.65 1.52
N VAL A 116 -13.83 -8.03 1.51
CA VAL A 116 -12.61 -8.60 2.11
C VAL A 116 -12.81 -8.97 3.58
N GLY A 117 -13.42 -8.07 4.37
CA GLY A 117 -13.68 -8.32 5.79
C GLY A 117 -14.56 -9.57 6.01
N GLU A 118 -15.67 -9.69 5.27
CA GLU A 118 -16.58 -10.83 5.38
C GLU A 118 -15.90 -12.17 5.02
N VAL A 119 -14.95 -12.16 4.08
CA VAL A 119 -14.19 -13.36 3.72
C VAL A 119 -13.17 -13.69 4.81
N LEU A 120 -12.40 -12.70 5.27
CA LEU A 120 -11.33 -12.93 6.23
C LEU A 120 -11.86 -13.34 7.63
N GLU A 121 -13.02 -12.83 8.04
CA GLU A 121 -13.68 -13.21 9.30
C GLU A 121 -14.07 -14.68 9.37
N GLN A 122 -14.26 -15.35 8.21
CA GLN A 122 -14.58 -16.77 8.14
C GLN A 122 -13.37 -17.69 8.28
N ILE A 123 -12.15 -17.14 8.20
CA ILE A 123 -10.92 -17.93 8.30
C ILE A 123 -10.67 -18.26 9.77
N LYS A 124 -10.74 -19.57 10.09
CA LYS A 124 -10.39 -20.09 11.43
C LYS A 124 -8.91 -20.45 11.44
N VAL A 125 -8.13 -19.73 12.24
CA VAL A 125 -6.72 -20.08 12.48
C VAL A 125 -6.68 -21.10 13.59
N ASN A 126 -6.35 -22.34 13.25
CA ASN A 126 -6.05 -23.37 14.26
C ASN A 126 -4.67 -23.04 14.84
N ARG A 127 -4.63 -22.76 16.15
CA ARG A 127 -3.39 -22.57 16.91
C ARG A 127 -2.83 -23.88 17.36
#